data_f40203626e2074127a29595a65b10d59
#
_entry.id   f40203626e2074127a29595a65b10d59
#
_cell.length_a   1.000
_cell.length_b   1.000
_cell.length_c   1.000
_cell.angle_alpha   90.00
_cell.angle_beta   90.00
_cell.angle_gamma   90.00
#
_symmetry.space_group_name_H-M   'P 1'
#
loop_
_entity.id
_entity.type
_entity.pdbx_description
1 polymer ?
#
loop_
_entity_poly.entity_id
_entity_poly.type
_entity_poly.pdbx_seq_one_letter_code
_entity_poly.pdbx_strand_id
1 'polypeptide(L)'
;MKRSILAIILVLLLASTAWGLTPGSCVQSASEYSGGFVYVKLACTGSPDDGAIPNTAISTDIMALVQGTHYLYTVAAYPTSGGTAPDAADVFILDANGEDLLGSVDGGTTANKGLNLIHATLKKTTLPYSTYLSMFYYPAVSGTLTLKVSNQATHSANYTIELIFVR
;
A
#
# COMPACT_ATOMS: atom_id res chain seq x y z
N MET A 1 -9.86 -50.08 -20.91
CA MET A 1 -10.69 -49.26 -20.00
C MET A 1 -10.04 -48.94 -18.65
N LYS A 2 -9.26 -49.80 -17.98
CA LYS A 2 -8.63 -49.53 -16.67
C LYS A 2 -7.57 -48.39 -16.66
N ARG A 3 -6.86 -48.17 -17.77
CA ARG A 3 -5.81 -47.11 -17.85
C ARG A 3 -6.38 -45.70 -17.98
N SER A 4 -7.55 -45.53 -18.59
CA SER A 4 -8.21 -44.23 -18.74
C SER A 4 -8.79 -43.68 -17.43
N ILE A 5 -9.23 -44.55 -16.53
CA ILE A 5 -9.77 -44.18 -15.21
C ILE A 5 -8.64 -43.64 -14.30
N LEU A 6 -7.44 -44.25 -14.38
CA LEU A 6 -6.29 -43.80 -13.57
C LEU A 6 -5.82 -42.39 -13.99
N ALA A 7 -5.85 -42.09 -15.30
CA ALA A 7 -5.48 -40.78 -15.80
C ALA A 7 -6.46 -39.67 -15.36
N ILE A 8 -7.77 -39.96 -15.33
CA ILE A 8 -8.81 -39.04 -14.90
C ILE A 8 -8.69 -38.76 -13.39
N ILE A 9 -8.41 -39.77 -12.59
CA ILE A 9 -8.21 -39.60 -11.13
C ILE A 9 -6.95 -38.77 -10.84
N LEU A 10 -5.86 -38.93 -11.59
CA LEU A 10 -4.65 -38.18 -11.44
C LEU A 10 -4.85 -36.71 -11.83
N VAL A 11 -5.58 -36.42 -12.89
CA VAL A 11 -5.94 -35.06 -13.32
C VAL A 11 -6.85 -34.38 -12.28
N LEU A 12 -7.80 -35.09 -11.70
CA LEU A 12 -8.65 -34.56 -10.63
C LEU A 12 -7.89 -34.28 -9.34
N LEU A 13 -6.88 -35.10 -8.99
CA LEU A 13 -6.02 -34.87 -7.84
C LEU A 13 -5.07 -33.68 -8.04
N LEU A 14 -4.63 -33.40 -9.27
CA LEU A 14 -3.81 -32.23 -9.58
C LEU A 14 -4.61 -30.91 -9.67
N ALA A 15 -5.89 -30.98 -9.99
CA ALA A 15 -6.78 -29.83 -10.03
C ALA A 15 -7.20 -29.32 -8.62
N SER A 16 -6.98 -30.11 -7.58
CA SER A 16 -7.42 -29.78 -6.22
C SER A 16 -6.41 -28.97 -5.38
N THR A 17 -5.26 -28.55 -5.94
CA THR A 17 -4.22 -27.86 -5.18
C THR A 17 -3.97 -26.40 -5.56
N ALA A 18 -4.80 -25.82 -6.42
CA ALA A 18 -4.81 -24.38 -6.62
C ALA A 18 -5.68 -23.70 -5.54
N TRP A 19 -5.32 -23.87 -4.28
CA TRP A 19 -5.81 -22.99 -3.22
C TRP A 19 -5.12 -21.67 -3.42
N GLY A 20 -5.75 -20.77 -4.17
CA GLY A 20 -5.26 -19.41 -4.31
C GLY A 20 -5.22 -18.76 -2.93
N LEU A 21 -4.07 -18.19 -2.57
CA LEU A 21 -3.95 -17.38 -1.35
C LEU A 21 -5.02 -16.29 -1.40
N THR A 22 -5.67 -16.02 -0.28
CA THR A 22 -6.59 -14.90 -0.17
C THR A 22 -5.77 -13.62 -0.05
N PRO A 23 -5.76 -12.74 -1.06
CA PRO A 23 -4.93 -11.55 -1.02
C PRO A 23 -5.43 -10.58 0.06
N GLY A 24 -4.50 -9.85 0.65
CA GLY A 24 -4.84 -8.67 1.44
C GLY A 24 -5.49 -7.59 0.57
N SER A 25 -6.09 -6.59 1.20
CA SER A 25 -6.79 -5.52 0.48
C SER A 25 -6.76 -4.20 1.23
N CYS A 26 -7.02 -3.10 0.51
CA CYS A 26 -7.22 -1.77 1.10
C CYS A 26 -8.54 -1.18 0.59
N VAL A 27 -9.42 -0.81 1.52
CA VAL A 27 -10.62 -0.02 1.22
C VAL A 27 -10.24 1.45 1.19
N GLN A 28 -10.63 2.15 0.12
CA GLN A 28 -10.27 3.54 -0.12
C GLN A 28 -11.45 4.47 0.11
N SER A 29 -11.18 5.64 0.68
CA SER A 29 -12.15 6.73 0.80
C SER A 29 -11.42 8.07 0.74
N ALA A 30 -12.13 9.13 0.34
CA ALA A 30 -11.61 10.49 0.33
C ALA A 30 -12.61 11.45 0.95
N SER A 31 -12.11 12.55 1.52
CA SER A 31 -12.90 13.66 2.04
C SER A 31 -12.22 14.98 1.69
N GLU A 32 -12.98 15.91 1.15
CA GLU A 32 -12.52 17.27 0.88
C GLU A 32 -12.86 18.18 2.07
N TYR A 33 -11.93 19.06 2.41
CA TYR A 33 -12.10 20.04 3.48
C TYR A 33 -11.94 21.47 2.95
N SER A 34 -12.55 22.41 3.62
CA SER A 34 -12.36 23.84 3.34
C SER A 34 -10.86 24.20 3.45
N GLY A 35 -10.39 25.05 2.54
CA GLY A 35 -8.97 25.41 2.47
C GLY A 35 -8.15 24.59 1.47
N GLY A 36 -8.80 23.76 0.63
CA GLY A 36 -8.13 23.02 -0.44
C GLY A 36 -7.38 21.78 0.04
N PHE A 37 -7.80 21.19 1.15
CA PHE A 37 -7.25 19.92 1.60
C PHE A 37 -8.12 18.76 1.14
N VAL A 38 -7.46 17.69 0.68
CA VAL A 38 -8.09 16.40 0.40
C VAL A 38 -7.40 15.35 1.27
N TYR A 39 -8.20 14.64 2.06
CA TYR A 39 -7.75 13.51 2.89
C TYR A 39 -8.17 12.22 2.20
N VAL A 40 -7.20 11.38 1.90
CA VAL A 40 -7.42 10.04 1.35
C VAL A 40 -7.04 9.02 2.42
N LYS A 41 -7.96 8.13 2.74
CA LYS A 41 -7.78 7.06 3.71
C LYS A 41 -7.79 5.71 3.02
N LEU A 42 -6.80 4.91 3.31
CA LEU A 42 -6.64 3.52 2.88
C LEU A 42 -6.71 2.64 4.13
N ALA A 43 -7.83 1.98 4.35
CA ALA A 43 -7.99 1.02 5.43
C ALA A 43 -7.60 -0.36 4.91
N CYS A 44 -6.45 -0.84 5.34
CA CYS A 44 -5.81 -2.03 4.82
C CYS A 44 -5.94 -3.22 5.76
N THR A 45 -6.17 -4.41 5.19
CA THR A 45 -6.14 -5.70 5.87
C THR A 45 -5.17 -6.62 5.13
N GLY A 46 -4.17 -7.10 5.83
CA GLY A 46 -3.21 -8.08 5.31
C GLY A 46 -3.87 -9.41 4.97
N SER A 47 -3.30 -10.13 4.03
CA SER A 47 -3.70 -11.49 3.69
C SER A 47 -3.77 -12.37 4.95
N PRO A 48 -4.81 -13.21 5.10
CA PRO A 48 -4.87 -14.18 6.20
C PRO A 48 -3.83 -15.30 6.06
N ASP A 49 -3.23 -15.46 4.89
CA ASP A 49 -2.33 -16.58 4.58
C ASP A 49 -0.85 -16.20 4.78
N ASP A 50 -0.46 -14.98 4.39
CA ASP A 50 0.94 -14.52 4.44
C ASP A 50 1.12 -13.08 4.92
N GLY A 51 0.03 -12.39 5.26
CA GLY A 51 0.04 -10.99 5.70
C GLY A 51 0.23 -9.97 4.57
N ALA A 52 0.55 -10.39 3.36
CA ALA A 52 0.88 -9.50 2.25
C ALA A 52 -0.32 -8.62 1.82
N ILE A 53 -0.01 -7.44 1.31
CA ILE A 53 -0.96 -6.57 0.61
C ILE A 53 -0.45 -6.35 -0.80
N PRO A 54 -1.27 -6.63 -1.84
CA PRO A 54 -0.87 -6.34 -3.21
C PRO A 54 -0.74 -4.83 -3.44
N ASN A 55 0.10 -4.46 -4.42
CA ASN A 55 0.17 -3.06 -4.85
C ASN A 55 -1.23 -2.57 -5.20
N THR A 56 -1.64 -1.46 -4.58
CA THR A 56 -3.00 -0.93 -4.67
C THR A 56 -2.98 0.44 -5.33
N ALA A 57 -3.47 0.53 -6.56
CA ALA A 57 -3.64 1.82 -7.23
C ALA A 57 -4.69 2.66 -6.50
N ILE A 58 -4.42 3.95 -6.33
CA ILE A 58 -5.44 4.90 -5.86
C ILE A 58 -6.52 4.99 -6.92
N SER A 59 -7.78 4.89 -6.52
CA SER A 59 -8.91 4.83 -7.45
C SER A 59 -9.01 6.08 -8.32
N THR A 60 -9.53 5.93 -9.54
CA THR A 60 -9.69 7.04 -10.49
C THR A 60 -10.55 8.16 -9.95
N ASP A 61 -11.58 7.84 -9.16
CA ASP A 61 -12.46 8.84 -8.55
C ASP A 61 -11.71 9.71 -7.53
N ILE A 62 -10.85 9.09 -6.72
CA ILE A 62 -10.00 9.81 -5.77
C ILE A 62 -8.93 10.61 -6.52
N MET A 63 -8.30 10.02 -7.54
CA MET A 63 -7.31 10.72 -8.36
C MET A 63 -7.90 11.95 -9.05
N ALA A 64 -9.16 11.91 -9.50
CA ALA A 64 -9.84 13.05 -10.10
C ALA A 64 -9.97 14.27 -9.17
N LEU A 65 -9.95 14.06 -7.83
CA LEU A 65 -9.98 15.15 -6.86
C LEU A 65 -8.64 15.88 -6.72
N VAL A 66 -7.52 15.18 -6.92
CA VAL A 66 -6.19 15.68 -6.56
C VAL A 66 -5.26 15.91 -7.76
N GLN A 67 -5.44 15.17 -8.86
CA GLN A 67 -4.54 15.21 -10.01
C GLN A 67 -4.50 16.58 -10.67
N GLY A 68 -3.29 17.08 -10.91
CA GLY A 68 -3.03 18.34 -11.61
C GLY A 68 -3.34 19.60 -10.80
N THR A 69 -3.89 19.48 -9.60
CA THR A 69 -4.30 20.63 -8.78
C THR A 69 -3.77 20.61 -7.35
N HIS A 70 -3.30 19.47 -6.87
CA HIS A 70 -2.84 19.30 -5.49
C HIS A 70 -1.42 18.73 -5.43
N TYR A 71 -0.80 18.96 -4.30
CA TYR A 71 0.50 18.42 -3.90
C TYR A 71 0.30 17.42 -2.77
N LEU A 72 1.07 16.33 -2.77
CA LEU A 72 1.11 15.45 -1.60
C LEU A 72 1.83 16.18 -0.47
N TYR A 73 1.09 16.49 0.60
CA TYR A 73 1.59 17.24 1.74
C TYR A 73 2.22 16.33 2.79
N THR A 74 1.51 15.27 3.18
CA THR A 74 2.03 14.33 4.20
C THR A 74 1.36 12.96 4.06
N VAL A 75 2.06 11.96 4.57
CA VAL A 75 1.56 10.59 4.71
C VAL A 75 1.63 10.19 6.17
N ALA A 76 0.56 9.60 6.67
CA ALA A 76 0.53 9.01 8.01
C ALA A 76 0.11 7.55 7.93
N ALA A 77 0.65 6.72 8.83
CA ALA A 77 0.23 5.34 8.97
C ALA A 77 0.12 4.93 10.43
N TYR A 78 -0.87 4.12 10.76
CA TYR A 78 -1.11 3.66 12.12
C TYR A 78 -1.94 2.37 12.15
N PRO A 79 -1.78 1.52 13.19
CA PRO A 79 -2.61 0.32 13.36
C PRO A 79 -4.05 0.70 13.61
N THR A 80 -4.98 -0.11 13.12
CA THR A 80 -6.41 0.06 13.40
C THR A 80 -6.69 -0.40 14.83
N SER A 81 -7.40 0.42 15.60
CA SER A 81 -7.76 0.10 16.97
C SER A 81 -8.59 -1.18 17.05
N GLY A 82 -8.21 -2.09 17.93
CA GLY A 82 -8.90 -3.38 18.14
C GLY A 82 -8.60 -4.45 17.08
N GLY A 83 -7.79 -4.15 16.07
CA GLY A 83 -7.34 -5.11 15.08
C GLY A 83 -5.98 -5.74 15.43
N THR A 84 -5.56 -6.71 14.63
CA THR A 84 -4.20 -7.27 14.68
C THR A 84 -3.22 -6.20 14.18
N ALA A 85 -2.24 -5.83 15.00
CA ALA A 85 -1.24 -4.83 14.62
C ALA A 85 -0.30 -5.37 13.52
N PRO A 86 0.14 -4.54 12.56
CA PRO A 86 1.16 -4.93 11.60
C PRO A 86 2.52 -5.09 12.30
N ASP A 87 3.37 -5.90 11.72
CA ASP A 87 4.80 -5.90 12.03
C ASP A 87 5.53 -4.84 11.16
N ALA A 88 6.82 -4.77 11.21
CA ALA A 88 7.68 -3.74 10.61
C ALA A 88 7.41 -3.42 9.11
N ALA A 89 6.15 -3.11 8.75
CA ALA A 89 5.73 -2.82 7.39
C ALA A 89 6.37 -1.53 6.86
N ASP A 90 6.90 -1.60 5.65
CA ASP A 90 7.41 -0.45 4.91
C ASP A 90 6.35 0.02 3.91
N VAL A 91 6.02 1.31 3.96
CA VAL A 91 5.00 1.93 3.11
C VAL A 91 5.66 2.84 2.08
N PHE A 92 5.27 2.68 0.83
CA PHE A 92 5.73 3.46 -0.32
C PHE A 92 4.52 4.05 -1.04
N ILE A 93 4.64 5.28 -1.51
CA ILE A 93 3.67 5.90 -2.42
C ILE A 93 4.36 6.13 -3.74
N LEU A 94 4.08 5.27 -4.70
CA LEU A 94 4.70 5.31 -6.01
C LEU A 94 3.91 6.23 -6.95
N ASP A 95 4.62 7.04 -7.71
CA ASP A 95 4.04 7.81 -8.82
C ASP A 95 3.79 6.93 -10.06
N ALA A 96 3.35 7.55 -11.17
CA ALA A 96 3.09 6.86 -12.43
C ALA A 96 4.36 6.24 -13.09
N ASN A 97 5.55 6.69 -12.70
CA ASN A 97 6.83 6.17 -13.18
C ASN A 97 7.38 5.07 -12.25
N GLY A 98 6.73 4.83 -11.11
CA GLY A 98 7.17 3.87 -10.10
C GLY A 98 8.18 4.45 -9.10
N GLU A 99 8.39 5.78 -9.10
CA GLU A 99 9.23 6.45 -8.12
C GLU A 99 8.50 6.64 -6.80
N ASP A 100 9.18 6.37 -5.68
CA ASP A 100 8.59 6.56 -4.35
C ASP A 100 8.66 8.02 -3.93
N LEU A 101 7.50 8.63 -3.77
CA LEU A 101 7.35 10.01 -3.32
C LEU A 101 7.78 10.23 -1.86
N LEU A 102 7.99 9.16 -1.10
CA LEU A 102 8.49 9.22 0.29
C LEU A 102 10.01 9.12 0.37
N GLY A 103 10.67 9.01 -0.78
CA GLY A 103 12.13 9.10 -0.90
C GLY A 103 12.88 7.81 -0.59
N SER A 104 12.27 6.65 -0.80
CA SER A 104 13.00 5.40 -0.75
C SER A 104 13.91 5.26 -1.98
N VAL A 105 15.09 4.76 -1.77
CA VAL A 105 15.94 4.28 -2.86
C VAL A 105 15.59 2.81 -3.06
N ASP A 106 14.92 2.49 -4.15
CA ASP A 106 14.62 1.11 -4.50
C ASP A 106 15.93 0.33 -4.67
N GLY A 107 16.05 -0.79 -3.93
CA GLY A 107 17.10 -1.79 -4.13
C GLY A 107 18.44 -1.56 -3.44
N GLY A 108 18.66 -0.50 -2.71
CA GLY A 108 19.88 -0.29 -1.93
C GLY A 108 19.86 -1.03 -0.59
N THR A 109 20.91 -1.78 -0.28
CA THR A 109 21.14 -2.43 1.03
C THR A 109 21.32 -1.45 2.19
N THR A 110 21.28 -0.17 1.95
CA THR A 110 21.31 0.93 2.89
C THR A 110 19.98 1.67 2.81
N ALA A 111 19.04 1.17 3.37
CA ALA A 111 18.20 1.59 4.47
C ALA A 111 17.61 3.02 4.46
N ASN A 112 17.34 3.65 3.34
CA ASN A 112 16.25 4.62 3.24
C ASN A 112 15.10 3.98 2.48
N LYS A 113 14.70 3.04 3.04
CA LYS A 113 13.56 2.21 2.98
C LYS A 113 12.39 3.09 3.20
N GLY A 114 11.58 3.26 2.16
CA GLY A 114 10.33 3.91 2.31
C GLY A 114 9.99 4.12 3.77
N LEU A 115 9.35 4.99 4.16
CA LEU A 115 9.23 5.22 5.58
C LEU A 115 8.71 3.96 6.22
N ASN A 116 9.52 3.33 7.07
CA ASN A 116 9.02 2.34 8.01
C ASN A 116 8.05 3.09 8.94
N LEU A 117 6.85 3.34 8.41
CA LEU A 117 5.84 4.18 9.05
C LEU A 117 5.06 3.42 10.09
N ILE A 118 5.05 2.10 9.99
CA ILE A 118 4.18 1.29 10.83
C ILE A 118 5.04 0.52 11.80
N HIS A 119 5.11 1.06 12.99
CA HIS A 119 5.49 0.30 14.18
C HIS A 119 4.22 -0.18 14.87
N ALA A 120 4.21 -1.39 15.41
CA ALA A 120 3.04 -2.09 15.96
C ALA A 120 2.13 -1.29 16.90
N THR A 121 2.53 -0.13 17.37
CA THR A 121 1.78 0.62 18.38
C THR A 121 1.66 2.12 18.15
N LEU A 122 2.31 2.71 17.15
CA LEU A 122 2.40 4.17 17.04
C LEU A 122 2.00 4.68 15.66
N LYS A 123 1.19 5.75 15.63
CA LYS A 123 1.00 6.57 14.43
C LYS A 123 2.33 7.23 14.07
N LYS A 124 2.77 7.03 12.85
CA LYS A 124 3.89 7.75 12.26
C LYS A 124 3.42 8.63 11.12
N THR A 125 4.04 9.79 11.00
CA THR A 125 3.73 10.77 9.96
C THR A 125 5.03 11.20 9.30
N THR A 126 5.00 11.39 8.00
CA THR A 126 6.14 11.86 7.24
C THR A 126 5.74 12.85 6.16
N LEU A 127 6.72 13.65 5.76
CA LEU A 127 6.65 14.51 4.57
C LEU A 127 7.30 13.80 3.37
N PRO A 128 6.84 14.07 2.15
CA PRO A 128 7.55 13.63 0.96
C PRO A 128 9.01 14.12 0.95
N TYR A 129 9.91 13.27 0.47
CA TYR A 129 11.34 13.57 0.45
C TYR A 129 11.95 13.21 -0.91
N SER A 130 12.76 14.09 -1.46
CA SER A 130 13.54 13.81 -2.66
C SER A 130 14.96 13.39 -2.28
N THR A 131 15.34 12.18 -2.61
CA THR A 131 16.73 11.71 -2.45
C THR A 131 17.69 12.43 -3.38
N TYR A 132 17.23 12.80 -4.58
CA TYR A 132 18.04 13.55 -5.54
C TYR A 132 18.37 14.95 -5.05
N LEU A 133 17.39 15.66 -4.45
CA LEU A 133 17.57 17.01 -3.91
C LEU A 133 18.04 17.02 -2.47
N SER A 134 18.04 15.86 -1.80
CA SER A 134 18.33 15.72 -0.36
C SER A 134 17.49 16.65 0.51
N MET A 135 16.22 16.84 0.16
CA MET A 135 15.32 17.75 0.85
C MET A 135 13.88 17.27 0.87
N PHE A 136 13.10 17.75 1.82
CA PHE A 136 11.64 17.62 1.79
C PHE A 136 11.05 18.51 0.69
N TYR A 137 10.05 18.00 0.01
CA TYR A 137 9.35 18.71 -1.05
C TYR A 137 7.89 18.29 -1.11
N TYR A 138 7.09 19.02 -1.85
CA TYR A 138 5.69 18.69 -2.07
C TYR A 138 5.49 18.30 -3.54
N PRO A 139 5.51 17.00 -3.88
CA PRO A 139 5.35 16.57 -5.26
C PRO A 139 3.96 16.90 -5.75
N ALA A 140 3.88 17.52 -6.94
CA ALA A 140 2.62 17.68 -7.65
C ALA A 140 2.09 16.30 -8.04
N VAL A 141 0.79 16.10 -7.85
CA VAL A 141 0.14 14.84 -8.23
C VAL A 141 -0.07 14.82 -9.73
N SER A 142 0.68 13.99 -10.43
CA SER A 142 0.53 13.74 -11.87
C SER A 142 0.40 12.24 -12.12
N GLY A 143 -0.64 11.83 -12.82
CA GLY A 143 -0.89 10.41 -13.07
C GLY A 143 -1.40 9.65 -11.84
N THR A 144 -1.44 8.33 -11.94
CA THR A 144 -1.94 7.45 -10.89
C THR A 144 -0.90 7.27 -9.79
N LEU A 145 -1.34 7.34 -8.54
CA LEU A 145 -0.53 6.94 -7.40
C LEU A 145 -0.82 5.48 -7.04
N THR A 146 0.21 4.78 -6.57
CA THR A 146 0.10 3.39 -6.13
C THR A 146 0.66 3.24 -4.71
N LEU A 147 -0.15 2.69 -3.81
CA LEU A 147 0.34 2.21 -2.53
C LEU A 147 1.08 0.89 -2.73
N LYS A 148 2.30 0.80 -2.24
CA LYS A 148 3.06 -0.44 -2.08
C LYS A 148 3.37 -0.64 -0.61
N VAL A 149 3.14 -1.85 -0.10
CA VAL A 149 3.52 -2.26 1.25
C VAL A 149 4.48 -3.43 1.16
N SER A 150 5.60 -3.34 1.86
CA SER A 150 6.62 -4.40 1.91
C SER A 150 6.90 -4.77 3.37
N ASN A 151 7.51 -5.93 3.59
CA ASN A 151 7.91 -6.43 4.91
C ASN A 151 6.77 -6.63 5.91
N GLN A 152 5.53 -6.70 5.44
CA GLN A 152 4.37 -7.01 6.25
C GLN A 152 4.09 -8.52 6.16
N ALA A 153 4.25 -9.23 7.28
CA ALA A 153 4.06 -10.68 7.37
C ALA A 153 3.02 -11.10 8.43
N THR A 154 2.51 -10.17 9.21
CA THR A 154 1.47 -10.48 10.20
C THR A 154 0.14 -10.75 9.51
N HIS A 155 -0.38 -11.97 9.65
CA HIS A 155 -1.63 -12.41 9.06
C HIS A 155 -2.80 -11.55 9.53
N SER A 156 -3.66 -11.14 8.61
CA SER A 156 -4.84 -10.31 8.88
C SER A 156 -4.53 -9.01 9.65
N ALA A 157 -3.32 -8.47 9.52
CA ALA A 157 -2.97 -7.20 10.13
C ALA A 157 -3.86 -6.07 9.61
N ASN A 158 -4.33 -5.20 10.52
CA ASN A 158 -5.23 -4.11 10.20
C ASN A 158 -4.57 -2.77 10.50
N TYR A 159 -4.47 -1.92 9.49
CA TYR A 159 -3.87 -0.60 9.63
C TYR A 159 -4.43 0.39 8.62
N THR A 160 -4.27 1.65 8.94
CA THR A 160 -4.73 2.77 8.12
C THR A 160 -3.55 3.55 7.61
N ILE A 161 -3.60 3.92 6.33
CA ILE A 161 -2.68 4.85 5.71
C ILE A 161 -3.50 6.06 5.26
N GLU A 162 -3.06 7.26 5.63
CA GLU A 162 -3.68 8.53 5.28
C GLU A 162 -2.73 9.33 4.39
N LEU A 163 -3.23 9.75 3.23
CA LEU A 163 -2.54 10.69 2.36
C LEU A 163 -3.26 12.04 2.48
N ILE A 164 -2.52 13.09 2.75
CA ILE A 164 -3.06 14.43 2.84
C ILE A 164 -2.51 15.25 1.69
N PHE A 165 -3.40 15.77 0.89
CA PHE A 165 -3.08 16.63 -0.24
C PHE A 165 -3.50 18.07 0.05
N VAL A 166 -2.75 19.03 -0.51
CA VAL A 166 -3.00 20.45 -0.38
C VAL A 166 -2.95 21.12 -1.77
N ARG A 167 -3.82 22.07 -2.00
CA ARG A 167 -3.91 22.85 -3.24
C ARG A 167 -2.96 24.03 -3.21
#